data_f9e5c8d86b127ce3bc23dfcc08bfc7f4
#
_entry.id   f9e5c8d86b127ce3bc23dfcc08bfc7f4
#
_cell.length_a   1.000
_cell.length_b   1.000
_cell.length_c   1.000
_cell.angle_alpha   90.00
_cell.angle_beta   90.00
_cell.angle_gamma   90.00
#
_symmetry.space_group_name_H-M   'P 1'
#
loop_
_entity.id
_entity.type
_entity.pdbx_description
1 polymer ?
#
loop_
_entity_poly.entity_id
_entity_poly.type
_entity_poly.pdbx_seq_one_letter_code
_entity_poly.pdbx_strand_id
1 'polypeptide(L)'
;MTTPQHLSDRYELGDILGFGGMSEVHLARDTRLHRDVAVKVLRADLARDPSFYLRFRREAQNAAALNHPAIVAVYDTGEAETPAGPLPYIVMEYVDGVTLRDIVHNDGPMPPKRAIEVIADACQALNFSHQNGIIHRDVKPANIMISSTNAVKVMDFGIARAIADSGNSVTQTAAVIGTAQYLSPEQARGDSVDARSDVYSLGCVLYEVLTGEPPFTGDSPVAVAYQHVREDPVPPSERHAGISPDLDAVVLKALAKNPENRYQTAAEMRADLVRVHNGEPP
;
A
#
# COMPACT_ATOMS: atom_id res chain seq x y z
N MET A 1 -13.45 -16.13 18.48
CA MET A 1 -14.79 -15.51 18.36
C MET A 1 -15.07 -15.28 16.89
N THR A 2 -16.21 -15.74 16.42
CA THR A 2 -16.62 -15.58 15.02
C THR A 2 -17.17 -14.16 14.80
N THR A 3 -16.79 -13.54 13.67
CA THR A 3 -17.36 -12.27 13.24
C THR A 3 -18.85 -12.44 12.95
N PRO A 4 -19.72 -11.50 13.38
CA PRO A 4 -21.16 -11.58 13.08
C PRO A 4 -21.40 -11.62 11.58
N GLN A 5 -22.44 -12.34 11.13
CA GLN A 5 -22.83 -12.38 9.70
C GLN A 5 -23.48 -11.10 9.21
N HIS A 6 -24.07 -10.32 10.11
CA HIS A 6 -24.72 -9.06 9.80
C HIS A 6 -24.14 -7.95 10.66
N LEU A 7 -23.82 -6.82 10.03
CA LEU A 7 -23.36 -5.62 10.72
C LEU A 7 -24.41 -4.52 10.57
N SER A 8 -24.87 -3.98 11.72
CA SER A 8 -25.82 -2.85 11.78
C SER A 8 -27.11 -3.08 10.98
N ASP A 9 -27.57 -4.30 10.86
CA ASP A 9 -28.75 -4.71 10.09
C ASP A 9 -28.74 -4.23 8.62
N ARG A 10 -27.55 -3.93 8.10
CA ARG A 10 -27.38 -3.38 6.75
C ARG A 10 -26.40 -4.17 5.91
N TYR A 11 -25.26 -4.58 6.50
CA TYR A 11 -24.19 -5.24 5.76
C TYR A 11 -24.20 -6.73 6.05
N GLU A 12 -24.48 -7.51 5.03
CA GLU A 12 -24.45 -8.96 5.09
C GLU A 12 -23.08 -9.44 4.65
N LEU A 13 -22.31 -10.00 5.60
CA LEU A 13 -20.95 -10.45 5.34
C LEU A 13 -20.95 -11.76 4.57
N GLY A 14 -20.09 -11.82 3.55
CA GLY A 14 -19.80 -13.00 2.74
C GLY A 14 -18.39 -13.50 2.95
N ASP A 15 -17.75 -13.91 1.87
CA ASP A 15 -16.43 -14.51 1.87
C ASP A 15 -15.36 -13.55 2.40
N ILE A 16 -14.34 -14.11 3.03
CA ILE A 16 -13.17 -13.36 3.47
C ILE A 16 -12.31 -13.08 2.24
N LEU A 17 -12.04 -11.79 1.97
CA LEU A 17 -11.19 -11.35 0.88
C LEU A 17 -9.71 -11.31 1.26
N GLY A 18 -9.42 -11.10 2.55
CA GLY A 18 -8.06 -11.03 3.03
C GLY A 18 -7.95 -10.84 4.53
N PHE A 19 -6.74 -11.06 5.03
CA PHE A 19 -6.39 -10.86 6.42
C PHE A 19 -5.28 -9.82 6.51
N GLY A 20 -5.46 -8.83 7.38
CA GLY A 20 -4.39 -7.94 7.81
C GLY A 20 -3.88 -8.34 9.19
N GLY A 21 -2.82 -7.66 9.67
CA GLY A 21 -2.30 -7.89 11.02
C GLY A 21 -3.29 -7.55 12.14
N MET A 22 -4.24 -6.67 11.89
CA MET A 22 -5.21 -6.17 12.87
C MET A 22 -6.67 -6.42 12.47
N SER A 23 -6.93 -6.80 11.22
CA SER A 23 -8.28 -6.83 10.68
C SER A 23 -8.50 -7.95 9.68
N GLU A 24 -9.77 -8.25 9.45
CA GLU A 24 -10.25 -9.13 8.38
C GLU A 24 -11.04 -8.28 7.39
N VAL A 25 -10.89 -8.55 6.09
CA VAL A 25 -11.68 -7.90 5.04
C VAL A 25 -12.63 -8.92 4.45
N HIS A 26 -13.92 -8.59 4.47
CA HIS A 26 -14.98 -9.43 3.94
C HIS A 26 -15.63 -8.79 2.71
N LEU A 27 -15.97 -9.59 1.72
CA LEU A 27 -16.97 -9.21 0.74
C LEU A 27 -18.32 -9.10 1.48
N ALA A 28 -19.06 -8.06 1.23
CA ALA A 28 -20.36 -7.87 1.87
C ALA A 28 -21.39 -7.31 0.89
N ARG A 29 -22.66 -7.53 1.21
CA ARG A 29 -23.77 -6.92 0.51
C ARG A 29 -24.36 -5.79 1.34
N ASP A 30 -24.35 -4.59 0.78
CA ASP A 30 -25.11 -3.48 1.33
C ASP A 30 -26.58 -3.68 0.95
N THR A 31 -27.39 -4.12 1.90
CA THR A 31 -28.80 -4.45 1.66
C THR A 31 -29.68 -3.23 1.45
N ARG A 32 -29.21 -2.05 1.86
CA ARG A 32 -29.94 -0.79 1.69
C ARG A 32 -29.72 -0.19 0.30
N LEU A 33 -28.47 -0.19 -0.19
CA LEU A 33 -28.11 0.35 -1.50
C LEU A 33 -27.99 -0.73 -2.58
N HIS A 34 -28.19 -1.99 -2.23
CA HIS A 34 -28.16 -3.14 -3.15
C HIS A 34 -26.88 -3.22 -3.99
N ARG A 35 -25.73 -3.10 -3.32
CA ARG A 35 -24.42 -3.20 -3.97
C ARG A 35 -23.42 -4.01 -3.15
N ASP A 36 -22.45 -4.57 -3.82
CA ASP A 36 -21.32 -5.21 -3.16
C ASP A 36 -20.35 -4.17 -2.61
N VAL A 37 -19.84 -4.43 -1.42
CA VAL A 37 -18.85 -3.60 -0.73
C VAL A 37 -17.81 -4.50 -0.10
N ALA A 38 -16.66 -3.93 0.28
CA ALA A 38 -15.67 -4.58 1.12
C ALA A 38 -15.79 -4.03 2.55
N VAL A 39 -15.85 -4.90 3.54
CA VAL A 39 -15.93 -4.49 4.94
C VAL A 39 -14.69 -4.97 5.69
N LYS A 40 -13.94 -4.01 6.21
CA LYS A 40 -12.80 -4.28 7.07
C LYS A 40 -13.27 -4.26 8.52
N VAL A 41 -13.07 -5.36 9.22
CA VAL A 41 -13.49 -5.54 10.62
C VAL A 41 -12.25 -5.67 11.48
N LEU A 42 -12.15 -4.87 12.54
CA LEU A 42 -11.07 -5.01 13.50
C LEU A 42 -11.20 -6.37 14.21
N ARG A 43 -10.08 -7.09 14.37
CA ARG A 43 -10.10 -8.38 15.06
C ARG A 43 -10.60 -8.22 16.49
N ALA A 44 -11.46 -9.15 16.91
CA ALA A 44 -12.13 -9.08 18.21
C ALA A 44 -11.17 -9.07 19.40
N ASP A 45 -10.03 -9.77 19.29
CA ASP A 45 -8.97 -9.78 20.30
C ASP A 45 -8.27 -8.42 20.45
N LEU A 46 -8.23 -7.62 19.38
CA LEU A 46 -7.62 -6.29 19.35
C LEU A 46 -8.62 -5.16 19.62
N ALA A 47 -9.91 -5.39 19.44
CA ALA A 47 -10.96 -4.37 19.61
C ALA A 47 -11.06 -3.88 21.08
N ARG A 48 -10.56 -4.66 22.03
CA ARG A 48 -10.53 -4.30 23.46
C ARG A 48 -9.37 -3.37 23.83
N ASP A 49 -8.32 -3.29 22.97
CA ASP A 49 -7.19 -2.42 23.21
C ASP A 49 -7.50 -1.02 22.68
N PRO A 50 -7.58 0.02 23.53
CA PRO A 50 -7.91 1.37 23.09
C PRO A 50 -6.97 1.92 22.02
N SER A 51 -5.70 1.49 22.00
CA SER A 51 -4.72 1.95 21.02
C SER A 51 -5.05 1.45 19.62
N PHE A 52 -5.39 0.18 19.46
CA PHE A 52 -5.81 -0.40 18.18
C PHE A 52 -7.13 0.16 17.70
N TYR A 53 -8.07 0.36 18.60
CA TYR A 53 -9.36 0.95 18.31
C TYR A 53 -9.22 2.37 17.74
N LEU A 54 -8.42 3.23 18.38
CA LEU A 54 -8.16 4.60 17.94
C LEU A 54 -7.43 4.65 16.59
N ARG A 55 -6.50 3.74 16.38
CA ARG A 55 -5.76 3.61 15.12
C ARG A 55 -6.67 3.25 13.97
N PHE A 56 -7.50 2.23 14.17
CA PHE A 56 -8.47 1.77 13.20
C PHE A 56 -9.43 2.90 12.81
N ARG A 57 -9.90 3.66 13.80
CA ARG A 57 -10.76 4.82 13.58
C ARG A 57 -10.07 5.94 12.81
N ARG A 58 -8.81 6.23 13.12
CA ARG A 58 -8.01 7.23 12.39
C ARG A 58 -7.78 6.85 10.94
N GLU A 59 -7.49 5.60 10.68
CA GLU A 59 -7.35 5.08 9.32
C GLU A 59 -8.61 5.36 8.51
N ALA A 60 -9.77 5.04 9.08
CA ALA A 60 -11.04 5.30 8.42
C ALA A 60 -11.25 6.78 8.13
N GLN A 61 -10.93 7.66 9.07
CA GLN A 61 -11.07 9.11 8.90
C GLN A 61 -10.13 9.65 7.83
N ASN A 62 -8.87 9.19 7.80
CA ASN A 62 -7.89 9.61 6.80
C ASN A 62 -8.31 9.14 5.41
N ALA A 63 -8.71 7.88 5.27
CA ALA A 63 -9.15 7.33 4.01
C ALA A 63 -10.46 7.97 3.51
N ALA A 64 -11.38 8.31 4.41
CA ALA A 64 -12.63 8.98 4.06
C ALA A 64 -12.43 10.38 3.47
N ALA A 65 -11.32 11.04 3.80
CA ALA A 65 -10.96 12.35 3.24
C ALA A 65 -10.45 12.28 1.80
N LEU A 66 -10.11 11.07 1.31
CA LEU A 66 -9.51 10.86 0.00
C LEU A 66 -10.57 10.39 -1.00
N ASN A 67 -10.99 11.29 -1.89
CA ASN A 67 -11.91 10.97 -2.97
C ASN A 67 -11.19 11.11 -4.31
N HIS A 68 -10.71 9.99 -4.86
CA HIS A 68 -9.93 9.94 -6.09
C HIS A 68 -10.21 8.63 -6.82
N PRO A 69 -10.30 8.62 -8.16
CA PRO A 69 -10.57 7.39 -8.94
C PRO A 69 -9.57 6.26 -8.73
N ALA A 70 -8.31 6.59 -8.43
CA ALA A 70 -7.24 5.61 -8.21
C ALA A 70 -7.03 5.26 -6.72
N ILE A 71 -7.93 5.68 -5.84
CA ILE A 71 -7.91 5.35 -4.41
C ILE A 71 -9.20 4.63 -4.06
N VAL A 72 -9.09 3.51 -3.34
CA VAL A 72 -10.26 2.79 -2.83
C VAL A 72 -11.05 3.71 -1.90
N ALA A 73 -12.32 3.95 -2.24
CA ALA A 73 -13.18 4.86 -1.50
C ALA A 73 -13.67 4.23 -0.19
N VAL A 74 -13.74 5.03 0.87
CA VAL A 74 -14.43 4.67 2.11
C VAL A 74 -15.87 5.20 2.04
N TYR A 75 -16.84 4.31 2.22
CA TYR A 75 -18.26 4.65 2.12
C TYR A 75 -18.90 4.95 3.48
N ASP A 76 -18.48 4.22 4.52
CA ASP A 76 -19.11 4.30 5.83
C ASP A 76 -18.19 3.71 6.91
N THR A 77 -18.47 4.03 8.15
CA THR A 77 -17.87 3.41 9.33
C THR A 77 -18.95 3.12 10.35
N GLY A 78 -18.73 2.12 11.18
CA GLY A 78 -19.68 1.81 12.24
C GLY A 78 -19.10 0.86 13.27
N GLU A 79 -19.96 0.51 14.22
CA GLU A 79 -19.66 -0.45 15.27
C GLU A 79 -20.81 -1.46 15.35
N ALA A 80 -20.46 -2.74 15.39
CA ALA A 80 -21.41 -3.81 15.64
C ALA A 80 -21.34 -4.20 17.11
N GLU A 81 -22.51 -4.29 17.76
CA GLU A 81 -22.57 -4.77 19.13
C GLU A 81 -22.37 -6.29 19.16
N THR A 82 -21.43 -6.74 19.98
CA THR A 82 -21.17 -8.16 20.20
C THR A 82 -21.17 -8.47 21.71
N PRO A 83 -21.35 -9.75 22.11
CA PRO A 83 -21.23 -10.12 23.52
C PRO A 83 -19.91 -9.70 24.15
N ALA A 84 -18.86 -9.53 23.36
CA ALA A 84 -17.53 -9.12 23.81
C ALA A 84 -17.32 -7.58 23.80
N GLY A 85 -18.34 -6.81 23.40
CA GLY A 85 -18.28 -5.36 23.28
C GLY A 85 -18.40 -4.87 21.82
N PRO A 86 -18.24 -3.56 21.58
CA PRO A 86 -18.38 -3.01 20.24
C PRO A 86 -17.23 -3.46 19.32
N LEU A 87 -17.57 -3.82 18.09
CA LEU A 87 -16.65 -4.25 17.05
C LEU A 87 -16.64 -3.23 15.92
N PRO A 88 -15.59 -2.41 15.80
CA PRO A 88 -15.54 -1.38 14.77
C PRO A 88 -15.29 -1.98 13.38
N TYR A 89 -15.91 -1.36 12.38
CA TYR A 89 -15.72 -1.76 10.99
C TYR A 89 -15.68 -0.54 10.05
N ILE A 90 -15.08 -0.74 8.88
CA ILE A 90 -14.99 0.25 7.80
C ILE A 90 -15.61 -0.37 6.55
N VAL A 91 -16.54 0.33 5.93
CA VAL A 91 -17.18 -0.06 4.66
C VAL A 91 -16.49 0.70 3.53
N MET A 92 -15.99 -0.02 2.54
CA MET A 92 -15.27 0.57 1.44
C MET A 92 -15.68 -0.02 0.09
N GLU A 93 -15.24 0.63 -0.96
CA GLU A 93 -15.39 0.17 -2.32
C GLU A 93 -14.90 -1.26 -2.45
N TYR A 94 -15.71 -2.13 -3.04
CA TYR A 94 -15.25 -3.44 -3.47
C TYR A 94 -14.62 -3.31 -4.85
N VAL A 95 -13.36 -3.71 -4.94
CA VAL A 95 -12.62 -3.75 -6.21
C VAL A 95 -12.58 -5.19 -6.69
N ASP A 96 -13.30 -5.47 -7.77
CA ASP A 96 -13.19 -6.75 -8.47
C ASP A 96 -11.91 -6.74 -9.29
N GLY A 97 -10.88 -7.40 -8.78
CA GLY A 97 -9.56 -7.38 -9.38
C GLY A 97 -8.54 -8.15 -8.57
N VAL A 98 -7.28 -7.92 -8.88
CA VAL A 98 -6.14 -8.59 -8.25
C VAL A 98 -5.10 -7.56 -7.82
N THR A 99 -4.28 -7.92 -6.82
CA THR A 99 -3.18 -7.07 -6.37
C THR A 99 -1.96 -7.22 -7.30
N LEU A 100 -1.07 -6.23 -7.27
CA LEU A 100 0.21 -6.35 -7.98
C LEU A 100 1.04 -7.53 -7.45
N ARG A 101 0.92 -7.83 -6.14
CA ARG A 101 1.56 -9.02 -5.56
C ARG A 101 1.10 -10.30 -6.24
N ASP A 102 -0.21 -10.46 -6.43
CA ASP A 102 -0.77 -11.64 -7.09
C ASP A 102 -0.31 -11.73 -8.54
N ILE A 103 -0.28 -10.61 -9.26
CA ILE A 103 0.15 -10.56 -10.66
C ILE A 103 1.61 -11.00 -10.79
N VAL A 104 2.51 -10.44 -9.99
CA VAL A 104 3.93 -10.78 -10.03
C VAL A 104 4.15 -12.24 -9.64
N HIS A 105 3.43 -12.71 -8.62
CA HIS A 105 3.54 -14.10 -8.16
C HIS A 105 3.06 -15.11 -9.20
N ASN A 106 1.94 -14.83 -9.87
CA ASN A 106 1.31 -15.76 -10.81
C ASN A 106 1.86 -15.65 -12.24
N ASP A 107 2.15 -14.43 -12.69
CA ASP A 107 2.49 -14.12 -14.08
C ASP A 107 3.95 -13.70 -14.27
N GLY A 108 4.70 -13.45 -13.18
CA GLY A 108 6.06 -12.93 -13.24
C GLY A 108 6.13 -11.44 -13.58
N PRO A 109 7.28 -10.97 -14.09
CA PRO A 109 7.48 -9.57 -14.41
C PRO A 109 6.49 -9.04 -15.44
N MET A 110 6.07 -7.79 -15.27
CA MET A 110 5.23 -7.09 -16.24
C MET A 110 6.06 -6.60 -17.43
N PRO A 111 5.47 -6.51 -18.64
CA PRO A 111 6.08 -5.74 -19.72
C PRO A 111 6.37 -4.31 -19.23
N PRO A 112 7.54 -3.72 -19.55
CA PRO A 112 7.91 -2.40 -19.04
C PRO A 112 6.87 -1.31 -19.32
N LYS A 113 6.26 -1.31 -20.50
CA LYS A 113 5.23 -0.35 -20.86
C LYS A 113 4.03 -0.40 -19.92
N ARG A 114 3.59 -1.61 -19.58
CA ARG A 114 2.47 -1.82 -18.66
C ARG A 114 2.83 -1.42 -17.23
N ALA A 115 4.04 -1.77 -16.78
CA ALA A 115 4.54 -1.38 -15.47
C ALA A 115 4.55 0.15 -15.31
N ILE A 116 5.02 0.87 -16.33
CA ILE A 116 5.02 2.35 -16.34
C ILE A 116 3.61 2.90 -16.19
N GLU A 117 2.65 2.38 -16.97
CA GLU A 117 1.25 2.85 -16.92
C GLU A 117 0.65 2.67 -15.52
N VAL A 118 0.84 1.48 -14.94
CA VAL A 118 0.31 1.17 -13.60
C VAL A 118 0.93 2.06 -12.52
N ILE A 119 2.25 2.20 -12.53
CA ILE A 119 2.94 3.00 -11.52
C ILE A 119 2.66 4.50 -11.71
N ALA A 120 2.50 4.98 -12.94
CA ALA A 120 2.09 6.37 -13.20
C ALA A 120 0.71 6.67 -12.58
N ASP A 121 -0.24 5.75 -12.68
CA ASP A 121 -1.55 5.89 -12.05
C ASP A 121 -1.46 5.85 -10.51
N ALA A 122 -0.61 4.99 -9.97
CA ALA A 122 -0.33 4.97 -8.53
C ALA A 122 0.30 6.28 -8.05
N CYS A 123 1.17 6.90 -8.86
CA CYS A 123 1.72 8.21 -8.57
C CYS A 123 0.63 9.28 -8.44
N GLN A 124 -0.39 9.25 -9.30
CA GLN A 124 -1.52 10.21 -9.19
C GLN A 124 -2.27 10.04 -7.87
N ALA A 125 -2.54 8.80 -7.47
CA ALA A 125 -3.19 8.51 -6.21
C ALA A 125 -2.37 9.04 -5.02
N LEU A 126 -1.08 8.73 -4.99
CA LEU A 126 -0.19 9.18 -3.91
C LEU A 126 -0.05 10.70 -3.89
N ASN A 127 0.10 11.33 -5.04
CA ASN A 127 0.20 12.80 -5.10
C ASN A 127 -1.06 13.47 -4.55
N PHE A 128 -2.22 12.95 -4.90
CA PHE A 128 -3.50 13.43 -4.35
C PHE A 128 -3.53 13.29 -2.81
N SER A 129 -3.13 12.14 -2.30
CA SER A 129 -3.04 11.90 -0.86
C SER A 129 -2.09 12.89 -0.17
N HIS A 130 -0.91 13.10 -0.75
CA HIS A 130 0.09 14.03 -0.21
C HIS A 130 -0.41 15.48 -0.20
N GLN A 131 -1.12 15.91 -1.23
CA GLN A 131 -1.74 17.24 -1.28
C GLN A 131 -2.81 17.44 -0.19
N ASN A 132 -3.40 16.35 0.28
CA ASN A 132 -4.34 16.35 1.40
C ASN A 132 -3.67 16.09 2.77
N GLY A 133 -2.34 16.15 2.83
CA GLY A 133 -1.58 15.99 4.06
C GLY A 133 -1.48 14.57 4.57
N ILE A 134 -1.78 13.58 3.73
CA ILE A 134 -1.76 12.15 4.10
C ILE A 134 -0.61 11.45 3.39
N ILE A 135 0.29 10.87 4.16
CA ILE A 135 1.37 10.00 3.67
C ILE A 135 0.91 8.58 3.85
N HIS A 136 1.05 7.76 2.80
CA HIS A 136 0.58 6.38 2.82
C HIS A 136 1.32 5.52 3.84
N ARG A 137 2.66 5.54 3.79
CA ARG A 137 3.59 4.85 4.69
C ARG A 137 3.69 3.33 4.56
N ASP A 138 2.80 2.70 3.79
CA ASP A 138 2.80 1.25 3.57
C ASP A 138 2.57 0.91 2.08
N VAL A 139 3.24 1.64 1.20
CA VAL A 139 3.17 1.37 -0.25
C VAL A 139 3.90 0.07 -0.55
N LYS A 140 3.17 -0.89 -1.08
CA LYS A 140 3.67 -2.23 -1.45
C LYS A 140 2.74 -2.88 -2.47
N PRO A 141 3.19 -3.92 -3.19
CA PRO A 141 2.37 -4.56 -4.22
C PRO A 141 1.01 -5.07 -3.73
N ALA A 142 0.94 -5.53 -2.48
CA ALA A 142 -0.31 -6.01 -1.87
C ALA A 142 -1.36 -4.89 -1.67
N ASN A 143 -0.95 -3.63 -1.67
CA ASN A 143 -1.82 -2.47 -1.46
C ASN A 143 -2.14 -1.70 -2.75
N ILE A 144 -1.80 -2.26 -3.91
CA ILE A 144 -2.15 -1.71 -5.22
C ILE A 144 -2.88 -2.78 -6.01
N MET A 145 -4.11 -2.49 -6.41
CA MET A 145 -4.95 -3.40 -7.17
C MET A 145 -5.12 -2.93 -8.61
N ILE A 146 -5.32 -3.90 -9.50
CA ILE A 146 -5.78 -3.66 -10.87
C ILE A 146 -7.16 -4.31 -10.98
N SER A 147 -8.18 -3.50 -11.30
CA SER A 147 -9.55 -3.98 -11.46
C SER A 147 -9.74 -4.75 -12.76
N SER A 148 -10.86 -5.47 -12.87
CA SER A 148 -11.27 -6.15 -14.08
C SER A 148 -11.43 -5.21 -15.29
N THR A 149 -11.63 -3.91 -15.05
CA THR A 149 -11.68 -2.86 -16.07
C THR A 149 -10.34 -2.14 -16.28
N ASN A 150 -9.24 -2.70 -15.77
CA ASN A 150 -7.89 -2.15 -15.88
C ASN A 150 -7.64 -0.85 -15.09
N ALA A 151 -8.49 -0.50 -14.13
CA ALA A 151 -8.27 0.65 -13.25
C ALA A 151 -7.30 0.30 -12.14
N VAL A 152 -6.34 1.17 -11.87
CA VAL A 152 -5.44 1.05 -10.73
C VAL A 152 -6.10 1.64 -9.49
N LYS A 153 -6.04 0.92 -8.39
CA LYS A 153 -6.61 1.32 -7.10
C LYS A 153 -5.58 1.12 -5.98
N VAL A 154 -5.24 2.20 -5.31
CA VAL A 154 -4.36 2.18 -4.11
C VAL A 154 -5.24 2.10 -2.88
N MET A 155 -4.85 1.26 -1.93
CA MET A 155 -5.61 1.00 -0.70
C MET A 155 -4.73 1.00 0.54
N ASP A 156 -5.36 0.95 1.72
CA ASP A 156 -4.74 0.81 3.04
C ASP A 156 -3.81 1.96 3.44
N PHE A 157 -4.30 3.19 3.31
CA PHE A 157 -3.60 4.40 3.74
C PHE A 157 -3.48 4.48 5.28
N GLY A 158 -2.26 4.58 5.78
CA GLY A 158 -1.97 5.06 7.13
C GLY A 158 -1.95 4.07 8.28
N ILE A 159 -2.09 2.74 8.04
CA ILE A 159 -2.12 1.72 9.11
C ILE A 159 -0.76 1.54 9.77
N ALA A 160 0.30 1.47 8.99
CA ALA A 160 1.63 1.09 9.47
C ALA A 160 2.25 2.11 10.45
N ARG A 161 1.88 3.38 10.32
CA ARG A 161 2.44 4.44 11.17
C ARG A 161 2.12 4.28 12.65
N ALA A 162 0.96 3.81 12.95
CA ALA A 162 0.50 3.73 14.32
C ALA A 162 1.40 2.84 15.21
N ILE A 163 2.15 1.94 14.60
CA ILE A 163 3.09 1.07 15.30
C ILE A 163 4.42 1.80 15.56
N ALA A 164 4.86 2.65 14.62
CA ALA A 164 6.10 3.43 14.75
C ALA A 164 5.98 4.57 15.76
N ASP A 165 4.81 5.21 15.87
CA ASP A 165 4.57 6.31 16.80
C ASP A 165 4.50 5.86 18.27
N SER A 166 4.42 4.56 18.55
CA SER A 166 4.35 4.03 19.90
C SER A 166 5.70 3.83 20.59
N GLY A 167 6.80 4.30 20.00
CA GLY A 167 8.13 4.29 20.62
C GLY A 167 8.80 2.91 20.69
N ASN A 168 8.22 1.90 20.11
CA ASN A 168 8.82 0.57 20.02
C ASN A 168 9.79 0.51 18.84
N SER A 169 10.96 -0.06 19.12
CA SER A 169 12.04 -0.19 18.15
C SER A 169 11.60 -0.95 16.86
N VAL A 170 12.25 -0.61 15.75
CA VAL A 170 12.12 -1.24 14.42
C VAL A 170 12.08 -2.78 14.50
N THR A 171 12.72 -3.37 15.50
CA THR A 171 12.77 -4.82 15.70
C THR A 171 11.43 -5.47 16.08
N GLN A 172 10.53 -4.73 16.75
CA GLN A 172 9.19 -5.27 17.04
C GLN A 172 8.18 -4.98 15.92
N THR A 173 8.43 -3.91 15.16
CA THR A 173 7.60 -3.55 14.01
C THR A 173 7.94 -4.37 12.77
N ALA A 174 9.17 -4.84 12.66
CA ALA A 174 9.60 -5.76 11.61
C ALA A 174 8.92 -7.14 11.71
N ALA A 175 8.22 -7.42 12.83
CA ALA A 175 7.35 -8.59 12.94
C ALA A 175 6.09 -8.47 12.06
N VAL A 176 5.79 -7.31 11.49
CA VAL A 176 4.89 -7.19 10.33
C VAL A 176 5.72 -7.56 9.09
N ILE A 177 6.03 -8.82 9.04
CA ILE A 177 6.82 -9.51 8.03
C ILE A 177 6.23 -9.23 6.64
N GLY A 178 7.07 -8.77 5.71
CA GLY A 178 6.69 -8.43 4.34
C GLY A 178 6.69 -6.93 4.03
N THR A 179 6.69 -6.07 5.04
CA THR A 179 6.78 -4.61 4.87
C THR A 179 8.22 -4.13 4.77
N ALA A 180 9.18 -4.85 5.36
CA ALA A 180 10.60 -4.48 5.35
C ALA A 180 11.18 -4.30 3.93
N GLN A 181 10.68 -5.06 2.97
CA GLN A 181 11.12 -5.02 1.57
C GLN A 181 10.83 -3.69 0.87
N TYR A 182 9.92 -2.87 1.42
CA TYR A 182 9.47 -1.62 0.82
C TYR A 182 9.70 -0.40 1.72
N LEU A 183 10.35 -0.57 2.87
CA LEU A 183 10.68 0.52 3.78
C LEU A 183 11.66 1.50 3.14
N SER A 184 11.39 2.80 3.30
CA SER A 184 12.40 3.81 2.99
C SER A 184 13.54 3.78 4.01
N PRO A 185 14.74 4.28 3.66
CA PRO A 185 15.84 4.39 4.61
C PRO A 185 15.47 5.13 5.89
N GLU A 186 14.73 6.23 5.80
CA GLU A 186 14.27 7.02 6.94
C GLU A 186 13.27 6.26 7.81
N GLN A 187 12.39 5.45 7.20
CA GLN A 187 11.51 4.55 7.96
C GLN A 187 12.29 3.47 8.70
N ALA A 188 13.28 2.87 8.03
CA ALA A 188 14.13 1.84 8.63
C ALA A 188 14.93 2.36 9.81
N ARG A 189 15.35 3.64 9.79
CA ARG A 189 16.05 4.30 10.89
C ARG A 189 15.12 4.83 11.98
N GLY A 190 13.81 4.89 11.75
CA GLY A 190 12.87 5.50 12.68
C GLY A 190 12.87 7.04 12.65
N ASP A 191 13.42 7.63 11.59
CA ASP A 191 13.41 9.08 11.37
C ASP A 191 12.01 9.57 10.93
N SER A 192 11.83 10.88 10.90
CA SER A 192 10.59 11.46 10.37
C SER A 192 10.44 11.18 8.88
N VAL A 193 9.20 10.92 8.44
CA VAL A 193 8.87 10.59 7.06
C VAL A 193 8.02 11.69 6.43
N ASP A 194 8.14 11.83 5.11
CA ASP A 194 7.32 12.72 4.31
C ASP A 194 6.89 12.02 3.01
N ALA A 195 6.33 12.78 2.08
CA ALA A 195 5.87 12.27 0.78
C ALA A 195 6.95 11.49 0.01
N ARG A 196 8.22 11.85 0.19
CA ARG A 196 9.35 11.22 -0.52
C ARG A 196 9.64 9.79 -0.04
N SER A 197 9.17 9.43 1.16
CA SER A 197 9.21 8.03 1.63
C SER A 197 8.28 7.15 0.80
N ASP A 198 7.10 7.64 0.45
CA ASP A 198 6.18 6.92 -0.44
C ASP A 198 6.75 6.80 -1.87
N VAL A 199 7.46 7.82 -2.34
CA VAL A 199 8.18 7.78 -3.63
C VAL A 199 9.20 6.64 -3.64
N TYR A 200 9.99 6.52 -2.57
CA TYR A 200 10.95 5.42 -2.44
C TYR A 200 10.26 4.06 -2.46
N SER A 201 9.24 3.89 -1.65
CA SER A 201 8.50 2.62 -1.58
C SER A 201 7.85 2.26 -2.92
N LEU A 202 7.31 3.25 -3.63
CA LEU A 202 6.77 3.04 -4.98
C LEU A 202 7.88 2.67 -5.97
N GLY A 203 9.08 3.21 -5.80
CA GLY A 203 10.27 2.79 -6.54
C GLY A 203 10.60 1.31 -6.33
N CYS A 204 10.47 0.82 -5.09
CA CYS A 204 10.62 -0.60 -4.78
C CYS A 204 9.55 -1.45 -5.49
N VAL A 205 8.32 -0.98 -5.53
CA VAL A 205 7.22 -1.66 -6.24
C VAL A 205 7.49 -1.71 -7.74
N LEU A 206 7.90 -0.60 -8.33
CA LEU A 206 8.26 -0.52 -9.76
C LEU A 206 9.39 -1.50 -10.08
N TYR A 207 10.42 -1.54 -9.22
CA TYR A 207 11.53 -2.49 -9.35
C TYR A 207 11.02 -3.93 -9.41
N GLU A 208 10.14 -4.30 -8.49
CA GLU A 208 9.61 -5.66 -8.39
C GLU A 208 8.72 -6.03 -9.58
N VAL A 209 7.83 -5.14 -10.02
CA VAL A 209 6.95 -5.45 -11.16
C VAL A 209 7.73 -5.54 -12.46
N LEU A 210 8.90 -4.89 -12.56
CA LEU A 210 9.80 -4.97 -13.72
C LEU A 210 10.66 -6.23 -13.72
N THR A 211 11.11 -6.69 -12.55
CA THR A 211 12.12 -7.76 -12.43
C THR A 211 11.58 -9.06 -11.84
N GLY A 212 10.43 -9.02 -11.16
CA GLY A 212 9.86 -10.15 -10.43
C GLY A 212 10.29 -10.24 -8.98
N GLU A 213 11.24 -9.42 -8.55
CA GLU A 213 11.74 -9.41 -7.16
C GLU A 213 11.96 -7.98 -6.67
N PRO A 214 11.80 -7.71 -5.35
CA PRO A 214 12.13 -6.41 -4.80
C PRO A 214 13.63 -6.11 -4.91
N PRO A 215 14.05 -4.85 -4.76
CA PRO A 215 15.47 -4.49 -4.93
C PRO A 215 16.38 -5.16 -3.92
N PHE A 216 15.90 -5.45 -2.72
CA PHE A 216 16.68 -6.09 -1.66
C PHE A 216 15.90 -7.27 -1.08
N THR A 217 16.61 -8.37 -0.88
CA THR A 217 16.12 -9.60 -0.25
C THR A 217 17.12 -10.07 0.80
N GLY A 218 16.67 -10.82 1.78
CA GLY A 218 17.54 -11.33 2.84
C GLY A 218 16.81 -12.29 3.76
N ASP A 219 17.57 -12.92 4.67
CA ASP A 219 17.07 -13.97 5.55
C ASP A 219 16.24 -13.45 6.72
N SER A 220 16.28 -12.14 6.97
CA SER A 220 15.51 -11.52 8.06
C SER A 220 15.06 -10.11 7.69
N PRO A 221 13.96 -9.61 8.30
CA PRO A 221 13.54 -8.23 8.10
C PRO A 221 14.61 -7.20 8.48
N VAL A 222 15.41 -7.47 9.50
CA VAL A 222 16.50 -6.59 9.93
C VAL A 222 17.59 -6.50 8.87
N ALA A 223 17.95 -7.63 8.24
CA ALA A 223 18.93 -7.64 7.15
C ALA A 223 18.45 -6.84 5.94
N VAL A 224 17.17 -6.97 5.57
CA VAL A 224 16.58 -6.21 4.46
C VAL A 224 16.50 -4.71 4.81
N ALA A 225 16.10 -4.35 6.01
CA ALA A 225 16.07 -2.96 6.47
C ALA A 225 17.46 -2.32 6.42
N TYR A 226 18.50 -3.07 6.81
CA TYR A 226 19.89 -2.61 6.71
C TYR A 226 20.28 -2.30 5.26
N GLN A 227 19.90 -3.16 4.31
CA GLN A 227 20.18 -2.96 2.90
C GLN A 227 19.51 -1.68 2.37
N HIS A 228 18.28 -1.38 2.78
CA HIS A 228 17.59 -0.13 2.43
C HIS A 228 18.35 1.11 2.93
N VAL A 229 19.03 1.01 4.04
CA VAL A 229 19.82 2.12 4.59
C VAL A 229 21.18 2.25 3.90
N ARG A 230 21.84 1.14 3.54
CA ARG A 230 23.25 1.12 3.20
C ARG A 230 23.61 0.66 1.81
N GLU A 231 22.82 -0.21 1.17
CA GLU A 231 23.23 -0.81 -0.10
C GLU A 231 22.56 -0.12 -1.29
N ASP A 232 23.33 0.09 -2.36
CA ASP A 232 22.77 0.57 -3.61
C ASP A 232 22.08 -0.58 -4.36
N PRO A 233 20.90 -0.34 -4.95
CA PRO A 233 20.23 -1.38 -5.72
C PRO A 233 20.96 -1.65 -7.03
N VAL A 234 20.94 -2.91 -7.46
CA VAL A 234 21.36 -3.29 -8.81
C VAL A 234 20.35 -2.70 -9.80
N PRO A 235 20.80 -2.05 -10.91
CA PRO A 235 19.87 -1.55 -11.91
C PRO A 235 18.91 -2.64 -12.41
N PRO A 236 17.61 -2.35 -12.58
CA PRO A 236 16.64 -3.35 -13.01
C PRO A 236 17.03 -4.08 -14.32
N SER A 237 17.65 -3.36 -15.27
CA SER A 237 18.07 -3.92 -16.56
C SER A 237 19.12 -5.02 -16.43
N GLU A 238 19.89 -5.04 -15.35
CA GLU A 238 20.85 -6.11 -15.07
C GLU A 238 20.17 -7.40 -14.58
N ARG A 239 18.94 -7.30 -14.06
CA ARG A 239 18.18 -8.45 -13.56
C ARG A 239 17.17 -8.98 -14.56
N HIS A 240 16.68 -8.16 -15.47
CA HIS A 240 15.67 -8.55 -16.44
C HIS A 240 15.89 -7.82 -17.77
N ALA A 241 15.93 -8.60 -18.86
CA ALA A 241 16.11 -8.06 -20.20
C ALA A 241 14.90 -7.22 -20.66
N GLY A 242 15.15 -6.24 -21.53
CA GLY A 242 14.09 -5.41 -22.09
C GLY A 242 13.79 -4.13 -21.32
N ILE A 243 14.48 -3.90 -20.22
CA ILE A 243 14.37 -2.65 -19.44
C ILE A 243 15.39 -1.65 -20.00
N SER A 244 14.90 -0.46 -20.40
CA SER A 244 15.75 0.57 -20.99
C SER A 244 16.61 1.27 -19.94
N PRO A 245 17.74 1.88 -20.35
CA PRO A 245 18.54 2.73 -19.44
C PRO A 245 17.75 3.91 -18.88
N ASP A 246 16.82 4.46 -19.65
CA ASP A 246 15.97 5.56 -19.19
C ASP A 246 15.04 5.12 -18.07
N LEU A 247 14.49 3.91 -18.15
CA LEU A 247 13.66 3.35 -17.08
C LEU A 247 14.50 3.01 -15.84
N ASP A 248 15.71 2.48 -16.02
CA ASP A 248 16.67 2.32 -14.90
C ASP A 248 16.88 3.65 -14.17
N ALA A 249 17.07 4.74 -14.91
CA ALA A 249 17.31 6.06 -14.32
C ALA A 249 16.14 6.52 -13.44
N VAL A 250 14.90 6.28 -13.86
CA VAL A 250 13.71 6.60 -13.06
C VAL A 250 13.68 5.79 -11.77
N VAL A 251 13.89 4.48 -11.87
CA VAL A 251 13.88 3.59 -10.71
C VAL A 251 14.98 3.98 -9.71
N LEU A 252 16.19 4.19 -10.20
CA LEU A 252 17.34 4.52 -9.34
C LEU A 252 17.20 5.88 -8.68
N LYS A 253 16.59 6.86 -9.35
CA LYS A 253 16.29 8.16 -8.73
C LYS A 253 15.26 8.01 -7.62
N ALA A 254 14.18 7.25 -7.82
CA ALA A 254 13.21 6.98 -6.77
C ALA A 254 13.85 6.28 -5.56
N LEU A 255 14.84 5.42 -5.79
CA LEU A 255 15.52 4.64 -4.76
C LEU A 255 16.77 5.32 -4.16
N ALA A 256 17.01 6.59 -4.44
CA ALA A 256 18.12 7.33 -3.82
C ALA A 256 17.97 7.32 -2.30
N LYS A 257 19.07 7.06 -1.60
CA LYS A 257 19.06 6.95 -0.12
C LYS A 257 18.73 8.28 0.54
N ASN A 258 19.31 9.37 0.04
CA ASN A 258 18.98 10.71 0.51
C ASN A 258 17.67 11.19 -0.13
N PRO A 259 16.64 11.52 0.68
CA PRO A 259 15.37 12.02 0.15
C PRO A 259 15.50 13.21 -0.81
N GLU A 260 16.50 14.07 -0.59
CA GLU A 260 16.74 15.24 -1.44
C GLU A 260 17.18 14.89 -2.87
N ASN A 261 17.70 13.69 -3.07
CA ASN A 261 18.13 13.20 -4.38
C ASN A 261 17.03 12.41 -5.10
N ARG A 262 15.89 12.17 -4.45
CA ARG A 262 14.73 11.51 -5.05
C ARG A 262 13.84 12.51 -5.80
N TYR A 263 12.79 11.99 -6.43
CA TYR A 263 11.68 12.81 -6.83
C TYR A 263 11.07 13.49 -5.60
N GLN A 264 10.90 14.81 -5.66
CA GLN A 264 10.38 15.57 -4.51
C GLN A 264 8.87 15.40 -4.36
N THR A 265 8.18 15.04 -5.44
CA THR A 265 6.75 14.72 -5.43
C THR A 265 6.50 13.48 -6.28
N ALA A 266 5.39 12.79 -6.00
CA ALA A 266 4.94 11.69 -6.84
C ALA A 266 4.55 12.19 -8.25
N ALA A 267 4.11 13.43 -8.37
CA ALA A 267 3.84 14.06 -9.67
C ALA A 267 5.10 14.19 -10.54
N GLU A 268 6.24 14.52 -9.96
CA GLU A 268 7.52 14.57 -10.69
C GLU A 268 7.93 13.17 -11.18
N MET A 269 7.77 12.15 -10.34
CA MET A 269 8.05 10.77 -10.73
C MET A 269 7.14 10.34 -11.89
N ARG A 270 5.87 10.68 -11.82
CA ARG A 270 4.92 10.38 -12.89
C ARG A 270 5.32 11.06 -14.20
N ALA A 271 5.74 12.31 -14.14
CA ALA A 271 6.16 13.06 -15.33
C ALA A 271 7.30 12.37 -16.08
N ASP A 272 8.30 11.89 -15.35
CA ASP A 272 9.41 11.14 -15.95
C ASP A 272 8.97 9.77 -16.49
N LEU A 273 8.07 9.07 -15.78
CA LEU A 273 7.50 7.82 -16.27
C LEU A 273 6.74 8.01 -17.59
N VAL A 274 5.97 9.09 -17.71
CA VAL A 274 5.24 9.42 -18.93
C VAL A 274 6.22 9.73 -20.08
N ARG A 275 7.30 10.48 -19.82
CA ARG A 275 8.34 10.75 -20.84
C ARG A 275 8.95 9.45 -21.35
N VAL A 276 9.36 8.56 -20.45
CA VAL A 276 9.96 7.26 -20.81
C VAL A 276 8.96 6.42 -21.60
N HIS A 277 7.69 6.42 -21.20
CA HIS A 277 6.62 5.72 -21.92
C HIS A 277 6.48 6.22 -23.37
N ASN A 278 6.70 7.51 -23.59
CA ASN A 278 6.62 8.15 -24.92
C ASN A 278 7.95 8.08 -25.69
N GLY A 279 8.96 7.37 -25.17
CA GLY A 279 10.27 7.26 -25.82
C GLY A 279 11.19 8.46 -25.62
N GLU A 280 10.88 9.33 -24.67
CA GLU A 280 11.68 10.50 -24.33
C GLU A 280 12.57 10.22 -23.11
N PRO A 281 13.75 10.85 -22.97
CA PRO A 281 14.55 10.70 -21.77
C PRO A 281 13.88 11.35 -20.55
N PRO A 282 14.13 10.79 -19.35
CA PRO A 282 13.58 11.34 -18.13
C PRO A 282 14.20 12.68 -17.73
#